data_f0fbc8f452b700d4d6563bdac40dbf48
#
_entry.id   f0fbc8f452b700d4d6563bdac40dbf48
#
_cell.length_a   1.000
_cell.length_b   1.000
_cell.length_c   1.000
_cell.angle_alpha   90.00
_cell.angle_beta   90.00
_cell.angle_gamma   90.00
#
_symmetry.space_group_name_H-M   'P 1'
#
loop_
_entity.id
_entity.type
_entity.pdbx_description
1 polymer ?
#
loop_
_entity_poly.entity_id
_entity_poly.type
_entity_poly.pdbx_seq_one_letter_code
_entity_poly.pdbx_strand_id
1 'polypeptide(L)'
;MTVKVIGAGLAGCEAAVQLAGRGFDVELHEMKPQKYSPAHHYEGFAELVCSNSLKAARPESACGLLKEEMRRFGSVILQAAEKTAVPAGGALAVNRTEFSDEVTRIVRSFPNIRVIEGEVTELPEKNAVICTGPLTSDALAVSQNDAASAAQSDERW
;
A
#
# COMPACT_ATOMS: atom_id res chain seq x y z
N MET A 1 15.94 5.79 12.67
CA MET A 1 15.76 6.48 11.35
C MET A 1 14.31 6.32 10.96
N THR A 2 13.63 7.42 10.71
CA THR A 2 12.20 7.41 10.32
C THR A 2 12.06 7.41 8.80
N VAL A 3 11.19 6.54 8.28
CA VAL A 3 10.83 6.47 6.86
C VAL A 3 9.35 6.85 6.71
N LYS A 4 9.06 7.72 5.77
CA LYS A 4 7.68 8.09 5.42
C LYS A 4 7.15 7.17 4.34
N VAL A 5 5.96 6.63 4.53
CA VAL A 5 5.23 5.85 3.51
C VAL A 5 3.95 6.60 3.21
N ILE A 6 3.75 6.99 1.95
CA ILE A 6 2.61 7.80 1.54
C ILE A 6 1.58 6.94 0.82
N GLY A 7 0.43 6.80 1.43
CA GLY A 7 -0.68 5.95 0.99
C GLY A 7 -0.71 4.59 1.69
N ALA A 8 -1.80 4.28 2.38
CA ALA A 8 -2.05 3.00 3.04
C ALA A 8 -2.86 2.02 2.16
N GLY A 9 -2.54 1.99 0.86
CA GLY A 9 -2.99 0.94 -0.06
C GLY A 9 -2.22 -0.37 0.14
N LEU A 10 -2.40 -1.33 -0.78
CA LEU A 10 -1.71 -2.63 -0.74
C LEU A 10 -0.19 -2.48 -0.62
N ALA A 11 0.41 -1.65 -1.51
CA ALA A 11 1.85 -1.46 -1.55
C ALA A 11 2.38 -0.72 -0.31
N GLY A 12 1.65 0.30 0.17
CA GLY A 12 2.08 1.08 1.32
C GLY A 12 2.01 0.31 2.63
N CYS A 13 0.96 -0.49 2.84
CA CYS A 13 0.86 -1.36 4.01
C CYS A 13 1.97 -2.43 4.01
N GLU A 14 2.24 -3.05 2.85
CA GLU A 14 3.36 -3.99 2.73
C GLU A 14 4.69 -3.32 3.05
N ALA A 15 4.98 -2.17 2.43
CA ALA A 15 6.22 -1.41 2.67
C ALA A 15 6.37 -1.01 4.14
N ALA A 16 5.31 -0.48 4.76
CA ALA A 16 5.33 -0.05 6.15
C ALA A 16 5.67 -1.20 7.10
N VAL A 17 5.02 -2.37 6.93
CA VAL A 17 5.26 -3.55 7.77
C VAL A 17 6.67 -4.12 7.54
N GLN A 18 7.12 -4.19 6.29
CA GLN A 18 8.46 -4.69 5.97
C GLN A 18 9.56 -3.79 6.53
N LEU A 19 9.39 -2.47 6.50
CA LEU A 19 10.31 -1.50 7.12
C LEU A 19 10.30 -1.63 8.64
N ALA A 20 9.11 -1.64 9.24
CA ALA A 20 8.96 -1.76 10.69
C ALA A 20 9.54 -3.08 11.23
N GLY A 21 9.33 -4.19 10.53
CA GLY A 21 9.90 -5.49 10.87
C GLY A 21 11.44 -5.54 10.80
N ARG A 22 12.05 -4.58 10.10
CA ARG A 22 13.52 -4.39 10.03
C ARG A 22 14.05 -3.33 11.02
N GLY A 23 13.18 -2.84 11.92
CA GLY A 23 13.58 -1.92 12.99
C GLY A 23 13.58 -0.45 12.60
N PHE A 24 12.99 -0.08 11.46
CA PHE A 24 12.78 1.34 11.13
C PHE A 24 11.53 1.88 11.82
N ASP A 25 11.58 3.14 12.24
CA ASP A 25 10.36 3.88 12.57
C ASP A 25 9.66 4.29 11.28
N VAL A 26 8.35 4.10 11.21
CA VAL A 26 7.56 4.38 10.01
C VAL A 26 6.48 5.40 10.30
N GLU A 27 6.38 6.42 9.47
CA GLU A 27 5.23 7.32 9.38
C GLU A 27 4.39 6.90 8.16
N LEU A 28 3.28 6.22 8.41
CA LEU A 28 2.34 5.84 7.36
C LEU A 28 1.28 6.92 7.22
N HIS A 29 1.37 7.67 6.13
CA HIS A 29 0.42 8.74 5.80
C HIS A 29 -0.74 8.18 4.98
N GLU A 30 -1.97 8.43 5.42
CA GLU A 30 -3.18 8.03 4.71
C GLU A 30 -4.20 9.18 4.73
N MET A 31 -4.75 9.53 3.57
CA MET A 31 -5.70 10.63 3.49
C MET A 31 -7.08 10.29 4.07
N LYS A 32 -7.44 9.02 4.12
CA LYS A 32 -8.67 8.57 4.79
C LYS A 32 -8.53 8.61 6.32
N PRO A 33 -9.58 8.88 7.07
CA PRO A 33 -10.96 9.14 6.63
C PRO A 33 -11.23 10.60 6.25
N GLN A 34 -10.23 11.51 6.31
CA GLN A 34 -10.45 12.94 6.07
C GLN A 34 -10.78 13.24 4.60
N LYS A 35 -10.19 12.48 3.67
CA LYS A 35 -10.40 12.62 2.23
C LYS A 35 -10.44 11.26 1.56
N TYR A 36 -11.38 11.07 0.63
CA TYR A 36 -11.51 9.86 -0.17
C TYR A 36 -11.23 10.16 -1.63
N SER A 37 -10.63 9.20 -2.34
CA SER A 37 -10.64 9.24 -3.80
C SER A 37 -12.03 8.85 -4.33
N PRO A 38 -12.34 9.11 -5.60
CA PRO A 38 -13.64 8.74 -6.18
C PRO A 38 -13.99 7.24 -6.12
N ALA A 39 -13.00 6.36 -5.93
CA ALA A 39 -13.19 4.93 -5.92
C ALA A 39 -13.21 4.31 -4.52
N HIS A 40 -12.72 5.02 -3.50
CA HIS A 40 -12.65 4.50 -2.14
C HIS A 40 -13.88 4.91 -1.34
N HIS A 41 -14.42 3.98 -0.55
CA HIS A 41 -15.63 4.16 0.26
C HIS A 41 -15.50 3.59 1.68
N TYR A 42 -14.42 2.87 1.95
CA TYR A 42 -14.15 2.23 3.23
C TYR A 42 -12.92 2.85 3.90
N GLU A 43 -13.01 3.12 5.20
CA GLU A 43 -11.94 3.79 5.95
C GLU A 43 -10.71 2.92 6.22
N GLY A 44 -10.87 1.59 6.19
CA GLY A 44 -9.79 0.62 6.39
C GLY A 44 -8.68 0.73 5.33
N PHE A 45 -7.51 0.21 5.66
CA PHE A 45 -6.36 0.18 4.76
C PHE A 45 -6.51 -0.89 3.68
N ALA A 46 -5.71 -0.79 2.62
CA ALA A 46 -5.65 -1.75 1.51
C ALA A 46 -7.04 -2.09 0.91
N GLU A 47 -7.96 -1.12 0.84
CA GLU A 47 -9.27 -1.30 0.24
C GLU A 47 -9.17 -1.75 -1.23
N LEU A 48 -9.86 -2.84 -1.57
CA LEU A 48 -9.93 -3.36 -2.94
C LEU A 48 -11.11 -2.71 -3.69
N VAL A 49 -10.83 -1.80 -4.60
CA VAL A 49 -11.85 -0.98 -5.28
C VAL A 49 -12.38 -1.60 -6.59
N CYS A 50 -11.57 -2.37 -7.31
CA CYS A 50 -11.98 -2.95 -8.61
C CYS A 50 -12.59 -4.35 -8.49
N SER A 51 -11.90 -5.25 -7.81
CA SER A 51 -12.26 -6.67 -7.70
C SER A 51 -11.82 -7.19 -6.34
N ASN A 52 -12.52 -8.21 -5.85
CA ASN A 52 -12.08 -8.95 -4.67
C ASN A 52 -11.10 -10.09 -4.99
N SER A 53 -10.71 -10.24 -6.26
CA SER A 53 -9.79 -11.29 -6.71
C SER A 53 -8.35 -10.76 -6.86
N LEU A 54 -7.43 -11.43 -6.22
CA LEU A 54 -5.99 -11.22 -6.36
C LEU A 54 -5.38 -12.13 -7.46
N LYS A 55 -6.18 -12.53 -8.46
CA LYS A 55 -5.79 -13.40 -9.58
C LYS A 55 -5.52 -14.85 -9.15
N ALA A 56 -4.90 -15.62 -10.06
CA ALA A 56 -4.65 -17.04 -9.83
C ALA A 56 -3.78 -17.30 -8.59
N ALA A 57 -4.14 -18.37 -7.87
CA ALA A 57 -3.38 -18.83 -6.69
C ALA A 57 -2.35 -19.91 -7.04
N ARG A 58 -2.51 -20.61 -8.16
CA ARG A 58 -1.67 -21.74 -8.52
C ARG A 58 -0.27 -21.33 -8.93
N PRO A 59 0.81 -21.93 -8.37
CA PRO A 59 2.20 -21.57 -8.67
C PRO A 59 2.60 -21.73 -10.14
N GLU A 60 1.89 -22.56 -10.91
CA GLU A 60 2.13 -22.79 -12.34
C GLU A 60 1.72 -21.57 -13.21
N SER A 61 0.98 -20.63 -12.65
CA SER A 61 0.64 -19.38 -13.30
C SER A 61 1.60 -18.26 -12.86
N ALA A 62 1.87 -17.29 -13.74
CA ALA A 62 2.73 -16.15 -13.41
C ALA A 62 2.27 -15.40 -12.15
N CYS A 63 0.96 -15.17 -12.01
CA CYS A 63 0.40 -14.51 -10.82
C CYS A 63 0.53 -15.38 -9.56
N GLY A 64 0.43 -16.69 -9.67
CA GLY A 64 0.58 -17.60 -8.55
C GLY A 64 2.05 -17.76 -8.14
N LEU A 65 2.97 -17.83 -9.12
CA LEU A 65 4.42 -17.84 -8.86
C LEU A 65 4.84 -16.59 -8.09
N LEU A 66 4.42 -15.40 -8.54
CA LEU A 66 4.69 -14.15 -7.83
C LEU A 66 4.19 -14.20 -6.38
N LYS A 67 2.99 -14.76 -6.15
CA LYS A 67 2.47 -14.91 -4.77
C LYS A 67 3.32 -15.85 -3.94
N GLU A 68 3.82 -16.94 -4.53
CA GLU A 68 4.72 -17.86 -3.82
C GLU A 68 6.04 -17.16 -3.43
N GLU A 69 6.59 -16.34 -4.31
CA GLU A 69 7.76 -15.52 -4.01
C GLU A 69 7.47 -14.52 -2.89
N MET A 70 6.37 -13.78 -2.98
CA MET A 70 5.94 -12.84 -1.94
C MET A 70 5.70 -13.54 -0.59
N ARG A 71 5.14 -14.74 -0.59
CA ARG A 71 4.95 -15.55 0.62
C ARG A 71 6.27 -15.88 1.29
N ARG A 72 7.29 -16.22 0.53
CA ARG A 72 8.66 -16.48 1.05
C ARG A 72 9.32 -15.23 1.63
N PHE A 73 8.95 -14.04 1.14
CA PHE A 73 9.36 -12.77 1.73
C PHE A 73 8.52 -12.34 2.94
N GLY A 74 7.55 -13.15 3.36
CA GLY A 74 6.70 -12.86 4.51
C GLY A 74 5.69 -11.75 4.26
N SER A 75 5.14 -11.66 3.03
CA SER A 75 4.16 -10.64 2.66
C SER A 75 2.95 -10.63 3.60
N VAL A 76 2.71 -9.50 4.24
CA VAL A 76 1.55 -9.28 5.10
C VAL A 76 0.24 -9.22 4.31
N ILE A 77 0.30 -8.72 3.10
CA ILE A 77 -0.86 -8.65 2.20
C ILE A 77 -1.33 -10.06 1.83
N LEU A 78 -0.42 -10.98 1.55
CA LEU A 78 -0.80 -12.37 1.28
C LEU A 78 -1.31 -13.09 2.52
N GLN A 79 -0.70 -12.87 3.68
CA GLN A 79 -1.20 -13.44 4.95
C GLN A 79 -2.64 -13.01 5.23
N ALA A 80 -2.95 -11.72 5.08
CA ALA A 80 -4.31 -11.21 5.23
C ALA A 80 -5.25 -11.79 4.18
N ALA A 81 -4.82 -11.89 2.91
CA ALA A 81 -5.62 -12.43 1.84
C ALA A 81 -5.97 -13.92 2.03
N GLU A 82 -5.02 -14.71 2.47
CA GLU A 82 -5.24 -16.14 2.75
C GLU A 82 -6.18 -16.35 3.95
N LYS A 83 -6.06 -15.51 4.96
CA LYS A 83 -6.93 -15.55 6.15
C LYS A 83 -8.40 -15.19 5.84
N THR A 84 -8.61 -14.31 4.87
CA THR A 84 -9.94 -13.79 4.50
C THR A 84 -10.44 -14.32 3.14
N ALA A 85 -9.82 -15.42 2.68
CA ALA A 85 -10.14 -16.03 1.40
C ALA A 85 -11.58 -16.56 1.35
N VAL A 86 -12.20 -16.39 0.19
CA VAL A 86 -13.51 -16.95 -0.13
C VAL A 86 -13.41 -17.92 -1.33
N PRO A 87 -14.29 -18.91 -1.45
CA PRO A 87 -14.26 -19.85 -2.56
C PRO A 87 -14.35 -19.16 -3.93
N ALA A 88 -13.33 -19.36 -4.78
CA ALA A 88 -13.24 -18.74 -6.11
C ALA A 88 -12.50 -19.62 -7.13
N GLY A 89 -12.64 -20.94 -7.02
CA GLY A 89 -11.96 -21.89 -7.91
C GLY A 89 -10.43 -21.79 -7.82
N GLY A 90 -9.77 -21.47 -8.92
CA GLY A 90 -8.29 -21.35 -8.96
C GLY A 90 -7.75 -19.95 -8.65
N ALA A 91 -8.59 -19.02 -8.25
CA ALA A 91 -8.19 -17.65 -7.89
C ALA A 91 -8.13 -17.47 -6.37
N LEU A 92 -7.27 -16.59 -5.90
CA LEU A 92 -7.31 -16.07 -4.54
C LEU A 92 -8.27 -14.88 -4.51
N ALA A 93 -9.51 -15.12 -4.06
CA ALA A 93 -10.49 -14.07 -3.81
C ALA A 93 -10.73 -13.91 -2.31
N VAL A 94 -11.07 -12.71 -1.88
CA VAL A 94 -11.22 -12.36 -0.46
C VAL A 94 -12.56 -11.71 -0.16
N ASN A 95 -13.01 -11.79 1.09
CA ASN A 95 -13.99 -10.86 1.61
C ASN A 95 -13.31 -9.48 1.74
N ARG A 96 -13.78 -8.47 1.00
CA ARG A 96 -13.10 -7.16 0.89
C ARG A 96 -12.97 -6.44 2.23
N THR A 97 -14.05 -6.44 3.01
CA THR A 97 -14.09 -5.76 4.30
C THR A 97 -13.19 -6.46 5.30
N GLU A 98 -13.33 -7.77 5.46
CA GLU A 98 -12.49 -8.56 6.37
C GLU A 98 -11.01 -8.48 6.00
N PHE A 99 -10.68 -8.44 4.69
CA PHE A 99 -9.32 -8.27 4.20
C PHE A 99 -8.75 -6.91 4.61
N SER A 100 -9.49 -5.83 4.36
CA SER A 100 -9.08 -4.48 4.75
C SER A 100 -8.91 -4.35 6.27
N ASP A 101 -9.85 -4.91 7.04
CA ASP A 101 -9.79 -4.92 8.52
C ASP A 101 -8.57 -5.69 9.03
N GLU A 102 -8.28 -6.85 8.44
CA GLU A 102 -7.11 -7.65 8.84
C GLU A 102 -5.80 -6.93 8.52
N VAL A 103 -5.66 -6.33 7.33
CA VAL A 103 -4.48 -5.51 6.99
C VAL A 103 -4.35 -4.33 7.95
N THR A 104 -5.44 -3.62 8.22
CA THR A 104 -5.47 -2.49 9.16
C THR A 104 -5.03 -2.94 10.56
N ARG A 105 -5.55 -4.06 11.04
CA ARG A 105 -5.19 -4.65 12.33
C ARG A 105 -3.69 -4.98 12.40
N ILE A 106 -3.15 -5.60 11.36
CA ILE A 106 -1.72 -5.95 11.30
C ILE A 106 -0.86 -4.69 11.34
N VAL A 107 -1.12 -3.72 10.49
CA VAL A 107 -0.36 -2.46 10.43
C VAL A 107 -0.37 -1.76 11.80
N ARG A 108 -1.55 -1.64 12.42
CA ARG A 108 -1.71 -1.00 13.74
C ARG A 108 -1.12 -1.80 14.91
N SER A 109 -0.76 -3.07 14.70
CA SER A 109 -0.11 -3.89 15.75
C SER A 109 1.39 -3.61 15.90
N PHE A 110 2.02 -2.92 14.94
CA PHE A 110 3.43 -2.57 14.99
C PHE A 110 3.63 -1.28 15.80
N PRO A 111 4.34 -1.33 16.93
CA PRO A 111 4.51 -0.15 17.80
C PRO A 111 5.36 0.96 17.17
N ASN A 112 6.17 0.63 16.17
CA ASN A 112 7.03 1.55 15.42
C ASN A 112 6.41 2.01 14.09
N ILE A 113 5.12 1.74 13.85
CA ILE A 113 4.35 2.36 12.75
C ILE A 113 3.41 3.40 13.37
N ARG A 114 3.63 4.65 13.02
CA ARG A 114 2.73 5.76 13.36
C ARG A 114 1.87 6.11 12.15
N VAL A 115 0.57 5.93 12.26
CA VAL A 115 -0.39 6.35 11.24
C VAL A 115 -0.63 7.85 11.38
N ILE A 116 -0.52 8.58 10.27
CA ILE A 116 -0.77 10.02 10.17
C ILE A 116 -1.90 10.22 9.17
N GLU A 117 -3.04 10.64 9.68
CA GLU A 117 -4.24 10.89 8.86
C GLU A 117 -4.16 12.27 8.22
N GLY A 118 -4.44 12.33 6.94
CA GLY A 118 -4.47 13.56 6.16
C GLY A 118 -3.80 13.44 4.80
N GLU A 119 -4.17 14.34 3.92
CA GLU A 119 -3.58 14.41 2.58
C GLU A 119 -2.15 14.94 2.63
N VAL A 120 -1.22 14.24 1.99
CA VAL A 120 0.12 14.75 1.69
C VAL A 120 0.04 15.45 0.34
N THR A 121 0.38 16.74 0.31
CA THR A 121 0.29 17.59 -0.88
C THR A 121 1.63 17.90 -1.52
N GLU A 122 2.73 17.64 -0.79
CA GLU A 122 4.09 17.91 -1.24
C GLU A 122 4.95 16.65 -1.08
N LEU A 123 5.88 16.44 -2.01
CA LEU A 123 6.82 15.33 -1.92
C LEU A 123 7.76 15.53 -0.73
N PRO A 124 7.95 14.50 0.11
CA PRO A 124 8.98 14.54 1.13
C PRO A 124 10.39 14.62 0.50
N GLU A 125 11.25 15.46 1.06
CA GLU A 125 12.61 15.67 0.51
C GLU A 125 13.49 14.40 0.53
N LYS A 126 13.27 13.50 1.49
CA LYS A 126 14.09 12.29 1.68
C LYS A 126 13.38 11.22 2.52
N ASN A 127 13.92 10.00 2.45
CA ASN A 127 13.48 8.85 3.24
C ASN A 127 11.97 8.58 3.10
N ALA A 128 11.47 8.57 1.88
CA ALA A 128 10.07 8.33 1.62
C ALA A 128 9.84 7.23 0.55
N VAL A 129 8.72 6.55 0.70
CA VAL A 129 8.18 5.60 -0.30
C VAL A 129 6.79 6.10 -0.69
N ILE A 130 6.61 6.39 -1.97
CA ILE A 130 5.33 6.87 -2.50
C ILE A 130 4.52 5.68 -2.99
N CYS A 131 3.40 5.43 -2.34
CA CYS A 131 2.53 4.26 -2.57
C CYS A 131 1.07 4.66 -2.82
N THR A 132 0.84 5.84 -3.40
CA THR A 132 -0.49 6.41 -3.62
C THR A 132 -1.26 5.74 -4.77
N GLY A 133 -0.56 4.94 -5.58
CA GLY A 133 -1.17 4.19 -6.69
C GLY A 133 -1.74 5.09 -7.79
N PRO A 134 -2.68 4.58 -8.61
CA PRO A 134 -3.21 5.30 -9.77
C PRO A 134 -4.20 6.42 -9.39
N LEU A 135 -4.61 6.51 -8.13
CA LEU A 135 -5.57 7.50 -7.62
C LEU A 135 -4.87 8.51 -6.69
N THR A 136 -3.62 8.85 -7.02
CA THR A 136 -2.87 9.94 -6.37
C THR A 136 -3.69 11.22 -6.42
N SER A 137 -3.74 11.97 -5.30
CA SER A 137 -4.46 13.24 -5.26
C SER A 137 -3.86 14.27 -6.21
N ASP A 138 -4.68 15.14 -6.75
CA ASP A 138 -4.23 16.17 -7.71
C ASP A 138 -3.10 17.04 -7.15
N ALA A 139 -3.20 17.42 -5.88
CA ALA A 139 -2.18 18.24 -5.22
C ALA A 139 -0.82 17.55 -5.19
N LEU A 140 -0.76 16.28 -4.78
CA LEU A 140 0.49 15.53 -4.77
C LEU A 140 0.99 15.20 -6.18
N ALA A 141 0.10 14.95 -7.14
CA ALA A 141 0.45 14.70 -8.53
C ALA A 141 1.13 15.92 -9.18
N VAL A 142 0.67 17.14 -8.88
CA VAL A 142 1.33 18.38 -9.31
C VAL A 142 2.74 18.45 -8.73
N SER A 143 2.90 18.25 -7.42
CA SER A 143 4.22 18.27 -6.77
C SER A 143 5.18 17.22 -7.35
N GLN A 144 4.69 16.04 -7.74
CA GLN A 144 5.49 15.02 -8.41
C GLN A 144 5.97 15.47 -9.80
N ASN A 145 5.11 16.10 -10.59
CA ASN A 145 5.44 16.60 -11.91
C ASN A 145 6.46 17.73 -11.84
N ASP A 146 6.33 18.65 -10.89
CA ASP A 146 7.27 19.74 -10.67
C ASP A 146 8.66 19.21 -10.28
N ALA A 147 8.73 18.24 -9.39
CA ALA A 147 9.98 17.60 -9.00
C ALA A 147 10.66 16.85 -10.17
N ALA A 148 9.88 16.13 -10.97
CA ALA A 148 10.39 15.44 -12.17
C ALA A 148 10.92 16.43 -13.22
N SER A 149 10.24 17.54 -13.43
CA SER A 149 10.66 18.61 -14.33
C SER A 149 11.96 19.29 -13.86
N ALA A 150 12.09 19.54 -12.57
CA ALA A 150 13.30 20.10 -11.99
C ALA A 150 14.50 19.17 -12.16
N ALA A 151 14.34 17.87 -11.90
CA ALA A 151 15.40 16.87 -12.09
C ALA A 151 15.90 16.79 -13.53
N GLN A 152 15.00 16.87 -14.53
CA GLN A 152 15.35 16.87 -15.94
C GLN A 152 16.11 18.14 -16.37
N SER A 153 15.92 19.27 -15.69
CA SER A 153 16.64 20.51 -15.98
C SER A 153 18.09 20.49 -15.49
N ASP A 154 18.38 19.71 -14.43
CA ASP A 154 19.74 19.58 -13.87
C ASP A 154 20.64 18.60 -14.64
N GLU A 155 20.07 17.72 -15.48
CA GLU A 155 20.84 16.75 -16.28
C GLU A 155 21.36 17.30 -17.61
N ARG A 156 21.23 18.58 -17.88
CA ARG A 156 21.78 19.22 -19.07
C ARG A 156 23.24 19.62 -18.87
N TRP A 157 24.14 18.65 -19.07
CA TRP A 157 25.57 18.82 -19.28
C TRP A 157 25.97 18.28 -20.64
#